data_2d3a43705e9ca8516e0862ed26cb36cf
#
_entry.id   2d3a43705e9ca8516e0862ed26cb36cf
#
_cell.length_a   1.000
_cell.length_b   1.000
_cell.length_c   1.000
_cell.angle_alpha   90.00
_cell.angle_beta   90.00
_cell.angle_gamma   90.00
#
_symmetry.space_group_name_H-M   'P 1'
#
loop_
_entity.id
_entity.type
_entity.pdbx_description
1 polymer ?
#
loop_
_entity_poly.entity_id
_entity_poly.type
_entity_poly.pdbx_seq_one_letter_code
_entity_poly.pdbx_strand_id
1 'polypeptide(L)'
;MHIMDIVFRQKARVFKKNGKEVYVMNIDEELYRQYLCGDEAGLEALMKKYGDPLILYINGYLHDVHEAEDLMIEVFSYLFTKKPRIRDGGLKAYLYKAARHMALRHKSRRRHSFCFDDMSEEPDVQTLVEEIVQTKERDMILHFCMNELKSDYREALYLTYFEGMSYLQAAVVMGKSEKQITNMVYRGKERMRILLEREGITNAKP
;
A
#
# COMPACT_ATOMS: atom_id res chain seq x y z
N MET A 1 10.83 1.32 -23.68
CA MET A 1 10.10 0.68 -22.57
C MET A 1 10.64 1.32 -21.29
N HIS A 2 9.84 2.10 -20.57
CA HIS A 2 10.32 2.96 -19.49
C HIS A 2 10.86 2.13 -18.32
N ILE A 3 11.96 2.59 -17.67
CA ILE A 3 12.49 2.01 -16.42
C ILE A 3 11.38 1.91 -15.35
N MET A 4 10.47 2.89 -15.30
CA MET A 4 9.24 2.84 -14.49
C MET A 4 8.37 1.63 -14.81
N ASP A 5 8.29 1.19 -16.08
CA ASP A 5 7.52 0.00 -16.45
C ASP A 5 8.22 -1.30 -16.05
N ILE A 6 9.54 -1.31 -15.95
CA ILE A 6 10.31 -2.50 -15.53
C ILE A 6 10.24 -2.67 -14.02
N VAL A 7 10.38 -1.60 -13.25
CA VAL A 7 10.29 -1.60 -11.79
C VAL A 7 8.85 -1.89 -11.32
N PHE A 8 7.84 -1.45 -12.10
CA PHE A 8 6.43 -1.55 -11.72
C PHE A 8 5.64 -2.68 -12.41
N ARG A 9 6.25 -3.49 -13.31
CA ARG A 9 5.56 -4.57 -14.07
C ARG A 9 5.39 -5.90 -13.35
N GLN A 10 5.77 -6.04 -12.10
CA GLN A 10 5.48 -7.27 -11.37
C GLN A 10 4.07 -7.29 -10.81
N LYS A 11 3.22 -8.06 -11.48
CA LYS A 11 1.91 -8.61 -11.03
C LYS A 11 0.62 -7.92 -11.47
N ALA A 12 0.44 -7.66 -12.74
CA ALA A 12 -0.90 -7.73 -13.32
C ALA A 12 -0.96 -8.93 -14.28
N ARG A 13 -1.31 -10.11 -13.78
CA ARG A 13 -1.67 -11.24 -14.65
C ARG A 13 -3.12 -11.10 -15.07
N VAL A 14 -3.37 -10.38 -16.16
CA VAL A 14 -4.61 -10.49 -16.92
C VAL A 14 -4.43 -11.63 -17.91
N PHE A 15 -5.05 -12.75 -17.66
CA PHE A 15 -5.14 -13.82 -18.65
C PHE A 15 -6.38 -13.60 -19.52
N LYS A 16 -6.20 -13.22 -20.78
CA LYS A 16 -7.22 -13.36 -21.81
C LYS A 16 -7.16 -14.78 -22.37
N LYS A 17 -8.18 -15.57 -22.13
CA LYS A 17 -8.37 -16.87 -22.80
C LYS A 17 -9.65 -16.77 -23.62
N ASN A 18 -9.52 -16.90 -24.95
CA ASN A 18 -10.63 -16.99 -25.94
C ASN A 18 -11.66 -15.85 -25.93
N GLY A 19 -11.23 -14.57 -25.85
CA GLY A 19 -12.15 -13.44 -26.08
C GLY A 19 -13.23 -13.24 -25.01
N LYS A 20 -13.28 -14.06 -23.97
CA LYS A 20 -14.14 -13.90 -22.81
C LYS A 20 -13.28 -13.52 -21.61
N GLU A 21 -13.67 -12.47 -20.89
CA GLU A 21 -13.13 -12.19 -19.58
C GLU A 21 -13.45 -13.38 -18.68
N VAL A 22 -12.44 -14.23 -18.43
CA VAL A 22 -12.53 -15.24 -17.40
C VAL A 22 -12.47 -14.46 -16.10
N TYR A 23 -13.58 -14.38 -15.39
CA TYR A 23 -13.59 -13.95 -14.00
C TYR A 23 -12.62 -14.87 -13.26
N VAL A 24 -11.42 -14.37 -13.02
CA VAL A 24 -10.52 -14.98 -12.05
C VAL A 24 -11.29 -14.90 -10.74
N MET A 25 -11.83 -16.03 -10.30
CA MET A 25 -12.37 -16.15 -8.95
C MET A 25 -11.31 -15.54 -8.03
N ASN A 26 -11.65 -14.45 -7.38
CA ASN A 26 -10.67 -13.69 -6.60
C ASN A 26 -10.39 -14.56 -5.39
N ILE A 27 -9.24 -15.20 -5.36
CA ILE A 27 -8.81 -16.14 -4.31
C ILE A 27 -9.03 -15.51 -2.92
N ASP A 28 -8.92 -14.19 -2.81
CA ASP A 28 -9.03 -13.47 -1.56
C ASP A 28 -10.46 -13.48 -0.99
N GLU A 29 -11.45 -13.28 -1.84
CA GLU A 29 -12.86 -13.35 -1.43
C GLU A 29 -13.27 -14.79 -1.14
N GLU A 30 -12.66 -15.77 -1.79
CA GLU A 30 -12.89 -17.17 -1.49
C GLU A 30 -12.32 -17.54 -0.13
N LEU A 31 -11.10 -17.15 0.18
CA LEU A 31 -10.50 -17.32 1.51
C LEU A 31 -11.35 -16.65 2.60
N TYR A 32 -11.86 -15.45 2.32
CA TYR A 32 -12.74 -14.76 3.25
C TYR A 32 -14.09 -15.49 3.44
N ARG A 33 -14.68 -16.05 2.37
CA ARG A 33 -15.90 -16.88 2.47
C ARG A 33 -15.64 -18.16 3.27
N GLN A 34 -14.52 -18.86 3.05
CA GLN A 34 -14.12 -20.03 3.84
C GLN A 34 -14.10 -19.70 5.33
N TYR A 35 -13.47 -18.57 5.69
CA TYR A 35 -13.50 -18.10 7.07
C TYR A 35 -14.94 -17.83 7.56
N LEU A 36 -15.80 -17.21 6.76
CA LEU A 36 -17.20 -16.95 7.14
C LEU A 36 -17.99 -18.23 7.37
N CYS A 37 -17.62 -19.32 6.69
CA CYS A 37 -18.19 -20.66 6.88
C CYS A 37 -17.59 -21.45 8.06
N GLY A 38 -16.62 -20.86 8.79
CA GLY A 38 -16.01 -21.46 9.98
C GLY A 38 -14.67 -22.15 9.72
N ASP A 39 -14.08 -22.03 8.54
CA ASP A 39 -12.75 -22.57 8.22
C ASP A 39 -11.66 -21.52 8.53
N GLU A 40 -10.92 -21.76 9.62
CA GLU A 40 -9.85 -20.86 10.08
C GLU A 40 -8.66 -20.80 9.10
N ALA A 41 -8.47 -21.79 8.24
CA ALA A 41 -7.41 -21.78 7.24
C ALA A 41 -7.53 -20.59 6.28
N GLY A 42 -8.76 -20.15 5.98
CA GLY A 42 -8.99 -18.93 5.19
C GLY A 42 -8.46 -17.65 5.86
N LEU A 43 -8.56 -17.57 7.20
CA LEU A 43 -8.02 -16.50 8.02
C LEU A 43 -6.49 -16.47 7.95
N GLU A 44 -5.85 -17.61 8.23
CA GLU A 44 -4.39 -17.72 8.23
C GLU A 44 -3.80 -17.35 6.86
N ALA A 45 -4.43 -17.82 5.77
CA ALA A 45 -3.99 -17.52 4.42
C ALA A 45 -4.09 -16.03 4.09
N LEU A 46 -5.15 -15.33 4.55
CA LEU A 46 -5.31 -13.89 4.39
C LEU A 46 -4.28 -13.11 5.22
N MET A 47 -4.05 -13.50 6.47
CA MET A 47 -3.03 -12.87 7.33
C MET A 47 -1.63 -13.04 6.74
N LYS A 48 -1.28 -14.24 6.28
CA LYS A 48 -0.01 -14.52 5.63
C LYS A 48 0.19 -13.70 4.34
N LYS A 49 -0.89 -13.49 3.58
CA LYS A 49 -0.83 -12.74 2.31
C LYS A 49 -0.72 -11.24 2.51
N TYR A 50 -1.45 -10.70 3.47
CA TYR A 50 -1.63 -9.26 3.63
C TYR A 50 -0.94 -8.65 4.85
N GLY A 51 -0.42 -9.48 5.78
CA GLY A 51 0.20 -9.00 7.02
C GLY A 51 1.36 -8.04 6.74
N ASP A 52 2.44 -8.55 6.17
CA ASP A 52 3.64 -7.74 5.88
C ASP A 52 3.35 -6.52 4.97
N PRO A 53 2.59 -6.65 3.84
CA PRO A 53 2.21 -5.50 3.05
C PRO A 53 1.43 -4.42 3.82
N LEU A 54 0.55 -4.82 4.74
CA LEU A 54 -0.20 -3.88 5.57
C LEU A 54 0.68 -3.21 6.62
N ILE A 55 1.61 -3.94 7.25
CA ILE A 55 2.60 -3.36 8.17
C ILE A 55 3.40 -2.28 7.45
N LEU A 56 3.95 -2.57 6.27
CA LEU A 56 4.68 -1.58 5.46
C LEU A 56 3.83 -0.35 5.13
N TYR A 57 2.58 -0.56 4.73
CA TYR A 57 1.67 0.53 4.41
C TYR A 57 1.34 1.40 5.63
N ILE A 58 1.04 0.78 6.77
CA ILE A 58 0.73 1.49 8.03
C ILE A 58 1.97 2.22 8.54
N ASN A 59 3.15 1.58 8.48
CA ASN A 59 4.41 2.18 8.89
C ASN A 59 4.76 3.43 8.07
N GLY A 60 4.34 3.51 6.82
CA GLY A 60 4.44 4.74 6.01
C GLY A 60 3.69 5.97 6.60
N TYR A 61 2.80 5.77 7.58
CA TYR A 61 2.12 6.82 8.32
C TYR A 61 2.68 7.07 9.72
N LEU A 62 3.08 5.99 10.41
CA LEU A 62 3.41 6.01 11.84
C LEU A 62 4.91 6.19 12.08
N HIS A 63 5.74 5.67 11.17
CA HIS A 63 7.19 5.58 11.33
C HIS A 63 7.59 4.84 12.60
N ASP A 64 6.80 3.81 12.95
CA ASP A 64 7.02 2.92 14.07
C ASP A 64 6.47 1.53 13.68
N VAL A 65 7.37 0.56 13.57
CA VAL A 65 7.02 -0.78 13.08
C VAL A 65 6.16 -1.54 14.09
N HIS A 66 6.41 -1.38 15.38
CA HIS A 66 5.66 -2.07 16.42
C HIS A 66 4.22 -1.55 16.48
N GLU A 67 4.04 -0.22 16.43
CA GLU A 67 2.70 0.38 16.30
C GLU A 67 2.00 -0.06 15.01
N ALA A 68 2.76 -0.25 13.91
CA ALA A 68 2.21 -0.73 12.64
C ALA A 68 1.78 -2.20 12.71
N GLU A 69 2.53 -3.06 13.39
CA GLU A 69 2.18 -4.46 13.65
C GLU A 69 0.90 -4.56 14.50
N ASP A 70 0.80 -3.80 15.57
CA ASP A 70 -0.39 -3.75 16.42
C ASP A 70 -1.63 -3.32 15.63
N LEU A 71 -1.51 -2.26 14.81
CA LEU A 71 -2.62 -1.82 13.98
C LEU A 71 -2.99 -2.82 12.87
N MET A 72 -2.02 -3.55 12.33
CA MET A 72 -2.30 -4.62 11.37
C MET A 72 -3.15 -5.72 12.04
N ILE A 73 -2.80 -6.13 13.25
CA ILE A 73 -3.60 -7.10 14.04
C ILE A 73 -5.00 -6.54 14.30
N GLU A 74 -5.12 -5.25 14.64
CA GLU A 74 -6.42 -4.59 14.86
C GLU A 74 -7.28 -4.58 13.59
N VAL A 75 -6.69 -4.33 12.40
CA VAL A 75 -7.39 -4.39 11.10
C VAL A 75 -7.98 -5.77 10.85
N PHE A 76 -7.23 -6.83 11.07
CA PHE A 76 -7.72 -8.19 10.91
C PHE A 76 -8.75 -8.56 11.98
N SER A 77 -8.51 -8.21 13.24
CA SER A 77 -9.47 -8.40 14.33
C SER A 77 -10.82 -7.73 14.00
N TYR A 78 -10.79 -6.51 13.48
CA TYR A 78 -11.99 -5.81 13.05
C TYR A 78 -12.70 -6.54 11.89
N LEU A 79 -11.97 -6.96 10.85
CA LEU A 79 -12.52 -7.71 9.73
C LEU A 79 -13.25 -8.98 10.21
N PHE A 80 -12.60 -9.74 11.08
CA PHE A 80 -13.11 -11.04 11.54
C PHE A 80 -14.23 -10.93 12.56
N THR A 81 -14.20 -9.91 13.41
CA THR A 81 -15.28 -9.67 14.39
C THR A 81 -16.53 -9.11 13.72
N LYS A 82 -16.38 -8.16 12.82
CA LYS A 82 -17.52 -7.47 12.16
C LYS A 82 -18.09 -8.23 10.99
N LYS A 83 -17.31 -9.12 10.36
CA LYS A 83 -17.72 -9.94 9.20
C LYS A 83 -18.48 -9.13 8.13
N PRO A 84 -17.91 -8.02 7.64
CA PRO A 84 -18.61 -7.14 6.72
C PRO A 84 -18.91 -7.85 5.40
N ARG A 85 -20.01 -7.47 4.75
CA ARG A 85 -20.29 -7.90 3.38
C ARG A 85 -19.37 -7.16 2.42
N ILE A 86 -18.45 -7.88 1.80
CA ILE A 86 -17.49 -7.33 0.84
C ILE A 86 -17.88 -7.83 -0.56
N ARG A 87 -17.91 -6.90 -1.52
CA ARG A 87 -18.16 -7.24 -2.93
C ARG A 87 -16.93 -7.94 -3.52
N ASP A 88 -17.16 -8.80 -4.50
CA ASP A 88 -16.09 -9.48 -5.22
C ASP A 88 -15.09 -8.46 -5.77
N GLY A 89 -13.80 -8.74 -5.58
CA GLY A 89 -12.70 -7.82 -5.92
C GLY A 89 -12.48 -6.66 -4.94
N GLY A 90 -13.23 -6.60 -3.83
CA GLY A 90 -13.20 -5.51 -2.88
C GLY A 90 -12.40 -5.73 -1.61
N LEU A 91 -11.99 -6.98 -1.30
CA LEU A 91 -11.36 -7.31 -0.02
C LEU A 91 -10.05 -6.55 0.19
N LYS A 92 -9.19 -6.53 -0.82
CA LYS A 92 -7.92 -5.80 -0.75
C LYS A 92 -8.15 -4.31 -0.46
N ALA A 93 -9.04 -3.67 -1.22
CA ALA A 93 -9.36 -2.25 -1.00
C ALA A 93 -9.98 -1.99 0.37
N TYR A 94 -10.78 -2.93 0.88
CA TYR A 94 -11.34 -2.86 2.23
C TYR A 94 -10.26 -2.88 3.31
N LEU A 95 -9.33 -3.83 3.25
CA LEU A 95 -8.21 -3.96 4.21
C LEU A 95 -7.36 -2.69 4.24
N TYR A 96 -6.93 -2.20 3.08
CA TYR A 96 -6.12 -0.98 3.00
C TYR A 96 -6.87 0.27 3.43
N LYS A 97 -8.17 0.36 3.15
CA LYS A 97 -9.01 1.46 3.64
C LYS A 97 -9.13 1.44 5.17
N ALA A 98 -9.32 0.26 5.76
CA ALA A 98 -9.36 0.10 7.21
C ALA A 98 -8.02 0.47 7.84
N ALA A 99 -6.92 -0.04 7.30
CA ALA A 99 -5.56 0.26 7.75
C ALA A 99 -5.27 1.77 7.70
N ARG A 100 -5.58 2.42 6.56
CA ARG A 100 -5.44 3.88 6.41
C ARG A 100 -6.21 4.65 7.48
N HIS A 101 -7.46 4.29 7.68
CA HIS A 101 -8.32 4.98 8.64
C HIS A 101 -7.79 4.82 10.08
N MET A 102 -7.36 3.62 10.46
CA MET A 102 -6.78 3.35 11.78
C MET A 102 -5.45 4.09 11.96
N ALA A 103 -4.55 4.06 10.98
CA ALA A 103 -3.28 4.78 11.02
C ALA A 103 -3.46 6.30 11.15
N LEU A 104 -4.34 6.91 10.37
CA LEU A 104 -4.63 8.34 10.46
C LEU A 104 -5.27 8.72 11.80
N ARG A 105 -6.16 7.89 12.33
CA ARG A 105 -6.76 8.09 13.66
C ARG A 105 -5.71 7.98 14.77
N HIS A 106 -4.82 7.00 14.68
CA HIS A 106 -3.72 6.81 15.63
C HIS A 106 -2.78 8.03 15.64
N LYS A 107 -2.33 8.45 14.46
CA LYS A 107 -1.49 9.66 14.29
C LYS A 107 -2.16 10.93 14.83
N SER A 108 -3.48 11.09 14.64
CA SER A 108 -4.22 12.23 15.17
C SER A 108 -4.27 12.22 16.69
N ARG A 109 -4.51 11.06 17.32
CA ARG A 109 -4.52 10.93 18.79
C ARG A 109 -3.15 11.24 19.39
N ARG A 110 -2.07 10.75 18.76
CA ARG A 110 -0.70 11.00 19.20
C ARG A 110 -0.39 12.50 19.19
N ARG A 111 -0.78 13.24 18.14
CA ARG A 111 -0.63 14.70 18.09
C ARG A 111 -1.37 15.40 19.23
N HIS A 112 -2.56 14.99 19.59
CA HIS A 112 -3.30 15.58 20.71
C HIS A 112 -2.69 15.24 22.08
N SER A 113 -2.05 14.08 22.22
CA SER A 113 -1.35 13.70 23.46
C SER A 113 -0.05 14.46 23.65
N PHE A 114 0.64 14.86 22.57
CA PHE A 114 1.91 15.60 22.59
C PHE A 114 1.76 17.12 22.63
N CYS A 115 0.55 17.68 22.58
CA CYS A 115 0.34 19.13 22.72
C CYS A 115 0.68 19.71 24.09
N PHE A 116 1.20 18.92 25.04
CA PHE A 116 1.63 19.39 26.36
C PHE A 116 3.15 19.34 26.59
N ASP A 117 3.96 18.81 25.66
CA ASP A 117 5.40 18.87 25.80
C ASP A 117 6.11 18.83 24.44
N ASP A 118 6.84 19.88 24.23
CA ASP A 118 8.01 20.13 23.39
C ASP A 118 8.17 19.51 21.99
N MET A 119 8.64 20.40 21.13
CA MET A 119 9.17 20.14 19.78
C MET A 119 10.11 18.94 19.79
N SER A 120 9.69 17.82 19.27
CA SER A 120 10.55 16.69 19.00
C SER A 120 10.58 16.37 17.51
N GLU A 121 11.79 16.35 17.04
CA GLU A 121 12.37 15.90 15.80
C GLU A 121 11.54 14.87 15.03
N GLU A 122 11.45 15.07 13.72
CA GLU A 122 10.95 14.06 12.80
C GLU A 122 11.81 12.79 12.98
N PRO A 123 11.22 11.63 13.28
CA PRO A 123 12.00 10.40 13.40
C PRO A 123 12.65 10.10 12.05
N ASP A 124 13.94 9.85 12.09
CA ASP A 124 14.77 9.49 10.95
C ASP A 124 14.25 8.19 10.31
N VAL A 125 13.71 8.29 9.11
CA VAL A 125 13.09 7.21 8.32
C VAL A 125 14.13 6.18 7.86
N GLN A 126 15.42 6.40 8.12
CA GLN A 126 16.50 5.60 7.59
C GLN A 126 16.64 4.19 8.19
N THR A 127 16.22 3.97 9.43
CA THR A 127 16.62 2.78 10.18
C THR A 127 15.83 1.51 9.83
N LEU A 128 14.63 1.60 9.27
CA LEU A 128 13.74 0.44 9.05
C LEU A 128 13.85 -0.20 7.66
N VAL A 129 14.40 0.52 6.70
CA VAL A 129 14.60 -0.01 5.33
C VAL A 129 15.83 -0.92 5.26
N GLU A 130 16.79 -0.73 6.15
CA GLU A 130 18.05 -1.49 6.14
C GLU A 130 17.91 -2.93 6.63
N GLU A 131 16.93 -3.25 7.47
CA GLU A 131 16.78 -4.61 8.03
C GLU A 131 15.96 -5.57 7.16
N ILE A 132 15.06 -5.07 6.31
CA ILE A 132 14.14 -5.93 5.54
C ILE A 132 14.62 -6.19 4.11
N VAL A 133 15.58 -5.41 3.60
CA VAL A 133 15.95 -5.48 2.20
C VAL A 133 17.46 -5.46 2.02
N GLN A 134 18.06 -6.62 1.83
CA GLN A 134 19.31 -6.74 1.05
C GLN A 134 19.02 -6.36 -0.41
N THR A 135 18.62 -5.14 -0.66
CA THR A 135 18.22 -4.65 -1.97
C THR A 135 19.30 -3.81 -2.58
N LYS A 136 19.48 -4.04 -3.86
CA LYS A 136 20.41 -3.36 -4.75
C LYS A 136 20.29 -1.85 -4.60
N GLU A 137 21.37 -1.13 -4.74
CA GLU A 137 21.51 0.34 -4.70
C GLU A 137 20.35 1.12 -5.37
N ARG A 138 19.80 0.56 -6.46
CA ARG A 138 18.63 1.12 -7.17
C ARG A 138 17.35 1.17 -6.36
N ASP A 139 17.13 0.18 -5.50
CA ASP A 139 15.92 0.10 -4.69
C ASP A 139 16.00 1.11 -3.53
N MET A 140 17.19 1.36 -2.99
CA MET A 140 17.43 2.42 -1.99
C MET A 140 17.14 3.80 -2.58
N ILE A 141 17.64 4.09 -3.80
CA ILE A 141 17.37 5.35 -4.49
C ILE A 141 15.86 5.51 -4.76
N LEU A 142 15.18 4.43 -5.16
CA LEU A 142 13.74 4.47 -5.38
C LEU A 142 12.97 4.81 -4.10
N HIS A 143 13.34 4.19 -2.97
CA HIS A 143 12.76 4.48 -1.66
C HIS A 143 13.02 5.93 -1.23
N PHE A 144 14.24 6.40 -1.40
CA PHE A 144 14.60 7.79 -1.13
C PHE A 144 13.73 8.75 -1.95
N CYS A 145 13.65 8.56 -3.28
CA CYS A 145 12.82 9.38 -4.15
C CYS A 145 11.32 9.31 -3.81
N MET A 146 10.84 8.13 -3.38
CA MET A 146 9.45 7.98 -2.92
C MET A 146 9.19 8.82 -1.66
N ASN A 147 10.15 8.90 -0.74
CA ASN A 147 10.02 9.67 0.49
C ASN A 147 9.99 11.19 0.24
N GLU A 148 10.65 11.67 -0.81
CA GLU A 148 10.62 13.07 -1.25
C GLU A 148 9.29 13.49 -1.89
N LEU A 149 8.39 12.56 -2.19
CA LEU A 149 7.08 12.88 -2.75
C LEU A 149 6.12 13.41 -1.68
N LYS A 150 5.20 14.29 -2.09
CA LYS A 150 4.04 14.62 -1.26
C LYS A 150 3.28 13.34 -0.88
N SER A 151 2.83 13.24 0.36
CA SER A 151 2.18 12.06 0.93
C SER A 151 1.07 11.48 0.03
N ASP A 152 0.18 12.33 -0.50
CA ASP A 152 -0.90 11.90 -1.41
C ASP A 152 -0.39 11.26 -2.71
N TYR A 153 0.71 11.79 -3.28
CA TYR A 153 1.30 11.24 -4.52
C TYR A 153 2.01 9.92 -4.23
N ARG A 154 2.76 9.86 -3.12
CA ARG A 154 3.41 8.64 -2.63
C ARG A 154 2.40 7.53 -2.43
N GLU A 155 1.31 7.82 -1.70
CA GLU A 155 0.24 6.86 -1.42
C GLU A 155 -0.43 6.37 -2.71
N ALA A 156 -0.78 7.27 -3.63
CA ALA A 156 -1.40 6.88 -4.90
C ALA A 156 -0.48 5.99 -5.75
N LEU A 157 0.82 6.29 -5.81
CA LEU A 157 1.80 5.45 -6.48
C LEU A 157 1.98 4.11 -5.77
N TYR A 158 2.07 4.10 -4.45
CA TYR A 158 2.20 2.87 -3.67
C TYR A 158 1.03 1.92 -3.95
N LEU A 159 -0.21 2.39 -3.79
CA LEU A 159 -1.40 1.57 -4.00
C LEU A 159 -1.52 1.04 -5.43
N THR A 160 -1.16 1.85 -6.43
CA THR A 160 -1.34 1.47 -7.84
C THR A 160 -0.20 0.63 -8.39
N TYR A 161 1.05 0.89 -8.01
CA TYR A 161 2.22 0.21 -8.57
C TYR A 161 2.78 -0.91 -7.70
N PHE A 162 2.87 -0.70 -6.40
CA PHE A 162 3.38 -1.74 -5.50
C PHE A 162 2.27 -2.73 -5.13
N GLU A 163 1.09 -2.21 -4.83
CA GLU A 163 -0.04 -3.05 -4.48
C GLU A 163 -0.88 -3.52 -5.68
N GLY A 164 -0.61 -3.00 -6.88
CA GLY A 164 -1.30 -3.39 -8.11
C GLY A 164 -2.81 -3.10 -8.09
N MET A 165 -3.24 -2.11 -7.33
CA MET A 165 -4.65 -1.70 -7.29
C MET A 165 -5.03 -0.93 -8.55
N SER A 166 -6.27 -1.12 -9.02
CA SER A 166 -6.87 -0.23 -10.01
C SER A 166 -7.05 1.19 -9.43
N TYR A 167 -7.14 2.18 -10.30
CA TYR A 167 -7.41 3.57 -9.86
C TYR A 167 -8.71 3.67 -9.08
N LEU A 168 -9.72 2.87 -9.43
CA LEU A 168 -10.97 2.80 -8.70
C LEU A 168 -10.78 2.25 -7.28
N GLN A 169 -9.98 1.18 -7.12
CA GLN A 169 -9.67 0.62 -5.80
C GLN A 169 -8.86 1.62 -4.94
N ALA A 170 -7.83 2.23 -5.51
CA ALA A 170 -7.06 3.28 -4.84
C ALA A 170 -7.94 4.49 -4.43
N ALA A 171 -8.91 4.85 -5.27
CA ALA A 171 -9.89 5.90 -4.97
C ALA A 171 -10.74 5.55 -3.74
N VAL A 172 -11.19 4.30 -3.64
CA VAL A 172 -11.94 3.80 -2.46
C VAL A 172 -11.07 3.85 -1.20
N VAL A 173 -9.80 3.45 -1.28
CA VAL A 173 -8.86 3.49 -0.15
C VAL A 173 -8.60 4.91 0.32
N MET A 174 -8.27 5.81 -0.59
CA MET A 174 -7.89 7.19 -0.28
C MET A 174 -9.09 8.13 -0.03
N GLY A 175 -10.33 7.67 -0.27
CA GLY A 175 -11.53 8.52 -0.15
C GLY A 175 -11.54 9.65 -1.19
N LYS A 176 -11.05 9.38 -2.40
CA LYS A 176 -10.94 10.34 -3.50
C LYS A 176 -11.69 9.84 -4.73
N SER A 177 -11.87 10.70 -5.74
CA SER A 177 -12.41 10.26 -7.03
C SER A 177 -11.32 9.59 -7.88
N GLU A 178 -11.70 8.72 -8.80
CA GLU A 178 -10.77 8.07 -9.73
C GLU A 178 -9.98 9.10 -10.56
N LYS A 179 -10.62 10.19 -10.98
CA LYS A 179 -9.97 11.32 -11.67
C LYS A 179 -8.88 11.98 -10.81
N GLN A 180 -9.13 12.12 -9.49
CA GLN A 180 -8.10 12.64 -8.58
C GLN A 180 -6.92 11.68 -8.46
N ILE A 181 -7.17 10.37 -8.34
CA ILE A 181 -6.10 9.36 -8.34
C ILE A 181 -5.30 9.40 -9.63
N THR A 182 -5.96 9.46 -10.79
CA THR A 182 -5.28 9.59 -12.10
C THR A 182 -4.33 10.79 -12.12
N ASN A 183 -4.80 11.94 -11.66
CA ASN A 183 -3.99 13.15 -11.59
C ASN A 183 -2.82 13.04 -10.59
N MET A 184 -3.05 12.39 -9.43
CA MET A 184 -2.01 12.17 -8.42
C MET A 184 -0.92 11.23 -8.93
N VAL A 185 -1.32 10.13 -9.57
CA VAL A 185 -0.39 9.18 -10.19
C VAL A 185 0.42 9.87 -11.29
N TYR A 186 -0.22 10.64 -12.16
CA TYR A 186 0.47 11.38 -13.21
C TYR A 186 1.52 12.34 -12.62
N ARG A 187 1.12 13.22 -11.70
CA ARG A 187 2.02 14.19 -11.06
C ARG A 187 3.10 13.51 -10.21
N GLY A 188 2.74 12.42 -9.54
CA GLY A 188 3.68 11.62 -8.77
C GLY A 188 4.78 11.01 -9.66
N LYS A 189 4.41 10.46 -10.81
CA LYS A 189 5.37 9.95 -11.80
C LYS A 189 6.30 11.03 -12.35
N GLU A 190 5.75 12.19 -12.71
CA GLU A 190 6.55 13.31 -13.21
C GLU A 190 7.57 13.76 -12.14
N ARG A 191 7.14 13.89 -10.89
CA ARG A 191 8.05 14.24 -9.81
C ARG A 191 9.09 13.17 -9.54
N MET A 192 8.69 11.89 -9.54
CA MET A 192 9.60 10.76 -9.40
C MET A 192 10.67 10.74 -10.50
N ARG A 193 10.29 11.00 -11.75
CA ARG A 193 11.23 11.08 -12.88
C ARG A 193 12.31 12.13 -12.62
N ILE A 194 11.90 13.34 -12.20
CA ILE A 194 12.84 14.43 -11.89
C ILE A 194 13.79 14.06 -10.74
N LEU A 195 13.28 13.39 -9.71
CA LEU A 195 14.10 12.95 -8.58
C LEU A 195 15.11 11.88 -8.99
N LEU A 196 14.67 10.88 -9.75
CA LEU A 196 15.55 9.83 -10.27
C LEU A 196 16.63 10.37 -11.20
N GLU A 197 16.30 11.33 -12.07
CA GLU A 197 17.27 12.01 -12.94
C GLU A 197 18.33 12.77 -12.10
N ARG A 198 17.95 13.39 -11.00
CA ARG A 198 18.86 14.06 -10.06
C ARG A 198 19.83 13.08 -9.42
N GLU A 199 19.38 11.88 -9.10
CA GLU A 199 20.21 10.80 -8.54
C GLU A 199 20.98 10.01 -9.63
N GLY A 200 21.07 10.54 -10.86
CA GLY A 200 21.84 9.94 -11.94
C GLY A 200 21.17 8.76 -12.65
N ILE A 201 19.95 8.41 -12.27
CA ILE A 201 19.17 7.37 -12.94
C ILE A 201 18.45 8.00 -14.15
N THR A 202 19.16 8.08 -15.26
CA THR A 202 18.57 8.50 -16.54
C THR A 202 17.97 7.30 -17.27
N ASN A 203 16.85 7.53 -17.99
CA ASN A 203 16.35 6.55 -18.94
C ASN A 203 17.42 6.34 -20.02
N ALA A 204 18.21 5.29 -19.89
CA ALA A 204 19.00 4.82 -21.01
C ALA A 204 18.00 4.48 -22.12
N LYS A 205 17.94 5.30 -23.16
CA LYS A 205 17.29 4.91 -24.42
C LYS A 205 18.00 3.66 -24.93
N PRO A 206 17.24 2.72 -25.49
CA PRO A 206 17.82 1.54 -26.12
C PRO A 206 18.74 1.92 -27.28
#